data_5bb628acab07492af4769cf6fed9f5b4
#
_entry.id   5bb628acab07492af4769cf6fed9f5b4
#
_cell.length_a   1.000
_cell.length_b   1.000
_cell.length_c   1.000
_cell.angle_alpha   90.00
_cell.angle_beta   90.00
_cell.angle_gamma   90.00
#
_symmetry.space_group_name_H-M   'P 1'
#
loop_
_entity.id
_entity.type
_entity.pdbx_description
1 polymer ?
#
loop_
_entity_poly.entity_id
_entity_poly.type
_entity_poly.pdbx_seq_one_letter_code
_entity_poly.pdbx_strand_id
1 'polypeptide(L)'
;LDKDEYIAKVNGDNEIKAKTVIIASSNPWHDSLGLYFSKEQAYRSYLTLSKLNKPIAKGMYINVEKPSKTIRVYHENDRDYLVCGGFDHKTGKCDDECKIFGSIVEFAKNNFKIGMLEYRWSTQDYITTDNIPYIGHINNNTNNLYIATGFCKWGITTSAVAAIIFKDLITNGECKYKEVFNPSRTGSYLNMKYLKENSI
;
A
#
# COMPACT_ATOMS: atom_id res chain seq x y z
N LEU A 1 25.28 11.91 21.03
CA LEU A 1 23.83 11.77 20.81
C LEU A 1 23.29 10.97 21.99
N ASP A 2 22.36 11.53 22.70
CA ASP A 2 21.60 10.80 23.72
C ASP A 2 20.98 9.57 23.02
N LYS A 3 21.15 8.39 23.57
CA LYS A 3 20.76 7.12 22.94
C LYS A 3 19.25 7.01 22.66
N ASP A 4 18.48 8.01 23.05
CA ASP A 4 17.02 8.03 23.06
C ASP A 4 16.39 9.12 22.19
N GLU A 5 17.16 9.83 21.35
CA GLU A 5 16.60 10.85 20.43
C GLU A 5 16.97 10.59 18.97
N TYR A 6 15.98 10.75 18.11
CA TYR A 6 16.13 10.77 16.65
C TYR A 6 16.11 12.19 16.13
N ILE A 7 16.93 12.46 15.12
CA ILE A 7 16.94 13.73 14.40
C ILE A 7 16.46 13.47 12.97
N ALA A 8 15.30 14.00 12.63
CA ALA A 8 14.81 14.00 11.25
C ALA A 8 15.20 15.30 10.56
N LYS A 9 15.94 15.21 9.45
CA LYS A 9 16.25 16.36 8.59
C LYS A 9 15.12 16.56 7.57
N VAL A 10 14.57 17.76 7.53
CA VAL A 10 13.43 18.11 6.71
C VAL A 10 13.78 19.34 5.88
N ASN A 11 13.57 19.30 4.56
CA ASN A 11 13.74 20.42 3.66
C ASN A 11 15.05 21.21 3.87
N GLY A 12 16.18 20.53 3.69
CA GLY A 12 17.52 21.13 3.84
C GLY A 12 18.00 21.13 5.30
N ASP A 13 18.13 22.29 5.91
CA ASP A 13 18.79 22.44 7.21
C ASP A 13 17.85 22.37 8.42
N ASN A 14 16.56 22.15 8.22
CA ASN A 14 15.61 22.05 9.31
C ASN A 14 15.72 20.67 9.99
N GLU A 15 15.84 20.67 11.31
CA GLU A 15 15.94 19.47 12.13
C GLU A 15 14.76 19.35 13.09
N ILE A 16 14.16 18.15 13.13
CA ILE A 16 13.12 17.80 14.10
C ILE A 16 13.69 16.75 15.03
N LYS A 17 13.74 17.04 16.33
CA LYS A 17 14.12 16.08 17.36
C LYS A 17 12.89 15.35 17.87
N ALA A 18 12.97 14.03 17.96
CA ALA A 18 11.87 13.19 18.43
C ALA A 18 12.38 12.00 19.23
N LYS A 19 11.65 11.64 20.30
CA LYS A 19 11.92 10.41 21.07
C LYS A 19 11.39 9.17 20.36
N THR A 20 10.36 9.33 19.56
CA THR A 20 9.71 8.24 18.82
C THR A 20 9.51 8.65 17.37
N VAL A 21 9.84 7.76 16.46
CA VAL A 21 9.66 7.95 15.01
C VAL A 21 8.85 6.78 14.44
N ILE A 22 7.87 7.09 13.62
CA ILE A 22 7.07 6.11 12.88
C ILE A 22 7.26 6.37 11.39
N ILE A 23 7.83 5.40 10.69
CA ILE A 23 7.95 5.42 9.22
C ILE A 23 6.68 4.81 8.63
N ALA A 24 5.81 5.66 8.09
CA ALA A 24 4.53 5.29 7.49
C ALA A 24 4.40 5.79 6.04
N SER A 25 5.51 5.80 5.31
CA SER A 25 5.63 6.36 3.95
C SER A 25 5.24 5.41 2.83
N SER A 26 4.53 4.31 3.13
CA SER A 26 4.19 3.21 2.22
C SER A 26 5.40 2.40 1.77
N ASN A 27 6.44 3.04 1.26
CA ASN A 27 7.76 2.44 1.01
C ASN A 27 8.74 2.93 2.07
N PRO A 28 9.44 2.04 2.75
CA PRO A 28 10.45 2.43 3.73
C PRO A 28 11.66 3.06 3.02
N TRP A 29 11.72 4.39 3.04
CA TRP A 29 12.85 5.14 2.46
C TRP A 29 14.20 4.85 3.16
N HIS A 30 14.17 4.29 4.35
CA HIS A 30 15.37 3.90 5.13
C HIS A 30 15.49 2.38 5.23
N ASP A 31 15.64 1.74 4.08
CA ASP A 31 15.52 0.28 3.93
C ASP A 31 16.71 -0.51 4.50
N SER A 32 17.88 0.12 4.65
CA SER A 32 19.08 -0.53 5.17
C SER A 32 18.93 -1.14 6.56
N LEU A 33 17.97 -0.65 7.37
CA LEU A 33 17.72 -1.15 8.72
C LEU A 33 16.86 -2.42 8.76
N GLY A 34 16.07 -2.68 7.72
CA GLY A 34 15.09 -3.77 7.73
C GLY A 34 15.12 -4.67 6.50
N LEU A 35 15.88 -4.28 5.46
CA LEU A 35 15.97 -4.98 4.17
C LEU A 35 14.61 -5.29 3.55
N TYR A 36 13.69 -4.30 3.58
CA TYR A 36 12.31 -4.46 3.11
C TYR A 36 12.22 -4.75 1.62
N PHE A 37 13.19 -4.24 0.80
CA PHE A 37 13.30 -4.59 -0.62
C PHE A 37 13.37 -6.10 -0.87
N SER A 38 13.81 -6.89 0.10
CA SER A 38 13.88 -8.35 0.01
C SER A 38 12.61 -9.05 0.51
N LYS A 39 11.73 -8.33 1.18
CA LYS A 39 10.52 -8.84 1.86
C LYS A 39 9.23 -8.37 1.23
N GLU A 40 9.29 -7.31 0.42
CA GLU A 40 8.15 -6.68 -0.23
C GLU A 40 8.36 -6.58 -1.74
N GLN A 41 7.27 -6.61 -2.45
CA GLN A 41 7.27 -6.45 -3.89
C GLN A 41 6.28 -5.36 -4.30
N ALA A 42 6.75 -4.45 -5.13
CA ALA A 42 5.92 -3.38 -5.66
C ALA A 42 4.99 -3.90 -6.77
N TYR A 43 3.70 -3.62 -6.65
CA TYR A 43 2.68 -3.85 -7.65
C TYR A 43 2.01 -2.54 -8.05
N ARG A 44 1.76 -2.37 -9.32
CA ARG A 44 1.03 -1.22 -9.85
C ARG A 44 -0.38 -1.62 -10.22
N SER A 45 -1.34 -0.82 -9.81
CA SER A 45 -2.75 -0.96 -10.15
C SER A 45 -3.24 0.30 -10.85
N TYR A 46 -4.28 0.17 -11.65
CA TYR A 46 -4.82 1.22 -12.52
C TYR A 46 -6.28 1.47 -12.20
N LEU A 47 -6.69 2.73 -12.26
CA LEU A 47 -8.04 3.14 -12.02
C LEU A 47 -8.50 4.14 -13.07
N THR A 48 -9.80 4.08 -13.36
CA THR A 48 -10.50 5.03 -14.23
C THR A 48 -11.74 5.55 -13.53
N LEU A 49 -12.10 6.80 -13.78
CA LEU A 49 -13.36 7.40 -13.37
C LEU A 49 -14.15 7.74 -14.64
N SER A 50 -15.36 7.22 -14.76
CA SER A 50 -16.27 7.53 -15.87
C SER A 50 -17.65 7.90 -15.35
N LYS A 51 -18.33 8.84 -16.01
CA LYS A 51 -19.70 9.19 -15.67
C LYS A 51 -20.62 7.98 -15.88
N LEU A 52 -21.53 7.72 -14.94
CA LEU A 52 -22.59 6.74 -15.09
C LEU A 52 -23.80 7.38 -15.75
N ASN A 53 -24.25 6.80 -16.87
CA ASN A 53 -25.47 7.21 -17.57
C ASN A 53 -26.71 6.42 -17.08
N LYS A 54 -26.50 5.37 -16.31
CA LYS A 54 -27.54 4.58 -15.65
C LYS A 54 -27.07 4.18 -14.27
N PRO A 55 -27.87 4.40 -13.22
CA PRO A 55 -27.51 3.99 -11.86
C PRO A 55 -27.26 2.49 -11.78
N ILE A 56 -26.32 2.13 -10.91
CA ILE A 56 -26.03 0.74 -10.52
C ILE A 56 -26.13 0.62 -9.00
N ALA A 57 -26.13 -0.61 -8.49
CA ALA A 57 -26.14 -0.83 -7.05
C ALA A 57 -24.94 -0.16 -6.38
N LYS A 58 -25.21 0.59 -5.31
CA LYS A 58 -24.16 1.23 -4.52
C LYS A 58 -23.37 0.18 -3.75
N GLY A 59 -22.06 0.27 -3.79
CA GLY A 59 -21.18 -0.66 -3.10
C GLY A 59 -19.76 -0.60 -3.64
N MET A 60 -18.90 -1.38 -3.01
CA MET A 60 -17.54 -1.65 -3.46
C MET A 60 -17.43 -3.14 -3.77
N TYR A 61 -17.00 -3.47 -4.96
CA TYR A 61 -16.94 -4.83 -5.46
C TYR A 61 -15.55 -5.16 -5.95
N ILE A 62 -15.11 -6.36 -5.68
CA ILE A 62 -13.86 -6.94 -6.20
C ILE A 62 -14.15 -8.36 -6.67
N ASN A 63 -13.63 -8.73 -7.85
CA ASN A 63 -13.70 -10.11 -8.28
C ASN A 63 -12.52 -10.94 -7.71
N VAL A 64 -12.69 -12.25 -7.68
CA VAL A 64 -11.64 -13.19 -7.25
C VAL A 64 -10.81 -13.73 -8.40
N GLU A 65 -11.24 -13.51 -9.64
CA GLU A 65 -10.54 -13.95 -10.84
C GLU A 65 -9.39 -13.03 -11.20
N LYS A 66 -8.41 -13.54 -11.93
CA LYS A 66 -7.33 -12.73 -12.50
C LYS A 66 -7.60 -12.39 -13.96
N PRO A 67 -7.30 -11.18 -14.44
CA PRO A 67 -6.80 -10.05 -13.64
C PRO A 67 -7.85 -9.52 -12.66
N SER A 68 -7.41 -9.11 -11.47
CA SER A 68 -8.28 -8.51 -10.46
C SER A 68 -8.98 -7.26 -11.01
N LYS A 69 -10.27 -7.13 -10.74
CA LYS A 69 -11.09 -5.98 -11.13
C LYS A 69 -11.85 -5.47 -9.92
N THR A 70 -11.86 -4.15 -9.78
CA THR A 70 -12.61 -3.48 -8.72
C THR A 70 -13.55 -2.45 -9.31
N ILE A 71 -14.73 -2.32 -8.74
CA ILE A 71 -15.70 -1.30 -9.10
C ILE A 71 -16.33 -0.69 -7.86
N ARG A 72 -16.57 0.60 -7.91
CA ARG A 72 -17.34 1.33 -6.90
C ARG A 72 -18.03 2.53 -7.52
N VAL A 73 -19.14 2.95 -6.93
CA VAL A 73 -19.81 4.18 -7.28
C VAL A 73 -19.24 5.33 -6.44
N TYR A 74 -18.90 6.42 -7.11
CA TYR A 74 -18.56 7.70 -6.48
C TYR A 74 -19.66 8.70 -6.82
N HIS A 75 -20.18 9.40 -5.82
CA HIS A 75 -21.25 10.37 -5.97
C HIS A 75 -20.73 11.78 -5.70
N GLU A 76 -20.95 12.69 -6.64
CA GLU A 76 -20.57 14.11 -6.50
C GLU A 76 -21.53 14.99 -7.32
N ASN A 77 -21.99 16.09 -6.73
CA ASN A 77 -22.82 17.10 -7.38
C ASN A 77 -24.02 16.50 -8.13
N ASP A 78 -24.79 15.65 -7.45
CA ASP A 78 -25.96 14.93 -7.97
C ASP A 78 -25.67 14.04 -9.21
N ARG A 79 -24.43 13.61 -9.34
CA ARG A 79 -23.99 12.71 -10.41
C ARG A 79 -23.30 11.49 -9.84
N ASP A 80 -23.57 10.37 -10.48
CA ASP A 80 -22.87 9.12 -10.18
C ASP A 80 -21.76 8.87 -11.19
N TYR A 81 -20.63 8.41 -10.66
CA TYR A 81 -19.47 8.01 -11.44
C TYR A 81 -19.09 6.56 -11.10
N LEU A 82 -18.62 5.86 -12.09
CA LEU A 82 -18.00 4.54 -11.92
C LEU A 82 -16.49 4.71 -11.74
N VAL A 83 -15.97 4.33 -10.58
CA VAL A 83 -14.55 4.07 -10.41
C VAL A 83 -14.33 2.60 -10.72
N CYS A 84 -13.61 2.32 -11.80
CA CYS A 84 -13.28 0.98 -12.24
C CYS A 84 -11.77 0.82 -12.30
N GLY A 85 -11.24 -0.33 -11.83
CA GLY A 85 -9.81 -0.53 -11.84
C GLY A 85 -9.38 -1.95 -11.51
N GLY A 86 -8.10 -2.08 -11.17
CA GLY A 86 -7.42 -3.35 -10.95
C GLY A 86 -6.34 -3.58 -12.00
N PHE A 87 -6.39 -4.73 -12.69
CA PHE A 87 -5.44 -5.11 -13.72
C PHE A 87 -3.98 -4.98 -13.27
N ASP A 88 -3.76 -5.35 -12.02
CA ASP A 88 -2.48 -5.19 -11.36
C ASP A 88 -1.40 -6.10 -11.93
N HIS A 89 -0.22 -5.55 -11.98
CA HIS A 89 0.99 -6.28 -12.35
C HIS A 89 2.16 -5.83 -11.48
N LYS A 90 3.24 -6.60 -11.53
CA LYS A 90 4.49 -6.25 -10.89
C LYS A 90 5.05 -4.97 -11.49
N THR A 91 5.41 -3.99 -10.64
CA THR A 91 6.02 -2.73 -11.09
C THR A 91 7.25 -3.01 -11.94
N GLY A 92 7.41 -2.27 -13.03
CA GLY A 92 8.51 -2.45 -13.99
C GLY A 92 8.34 -3.62 -14.98
N LYS A 93 7.18 -4.32 -14.97
CA LYS A 93 6.91 -5.45 -15.87
C LYS A 93 5.76 -5.17 -16.87
N CYS A 94 5.52 -3.93 -17.18
CA CYS A 94 4.52 -3.54 -18.18
C CYS A 94 5.19 -2.72 -19.29
N ASP A 95 4.99 -3.16 -20.52
CA ASP A 95 5.53 -2.48 -21.70
C ASP A 95 4.62 -1.33 -22.18
N ASP A 96 3.32 -1.38 -21.86
CA ASP A 96 2.34 -0.40 -22.34
C ASP A 96 1.17 -0.22 -21.36
N GLU A 97 1.27 0.80 -20.51
CA GLU A 97 0.19 1.17 -19.57
C GLU A 97 -1.10 1.62 -20.28
N CYS A 98 -1.01 2.15 -21.50
CA CYS A 98 -2.17 2.59 -22.26
C CYS A 98 -3.09 1.42 -22.62
N LYS A 99 -2.53 0.25 -22.89
CA LYS A 99 -3.32 -0.97 -23.12
C LYS A 99 -4.11 -1.39 -21.89
N ILE A 100 -3.51 -1.25 -20.71
CA ILE A 100 -4.19 -1.57 -19.44
C ILE A 100 -5.37 -0.64 -19.22
N PHE A 101 -5.19 0.67 -19.38
CA PHE A 101 -6.30 1.62 -19.30
C PHE A 101 -7.38 1.31 -20.34
N GLY A 102 -6.99 0.96 -21.58
CA GLY A 102 -7.90 0.52 -22.62
C GLY A 102 -8.77 -0.67 -22.18
N SER A 103 -8.14 -1.70 -21.61
CA SER A 103 -8.84 -2.90 -21.10
C SER A 103 -9.81 -2.58 -19.95
N ILE A 104 -9.47 -1.65 -19.06
CA ILE A 104 -10.37 -1.21 -17.98
C ILE A 104 -11.60 -0.49 -18.59
N VAL A 105 -11.38 0.42 -19.52
CA VAL A 105 -12.47 1.16 -20.17
C VAL A 105 -13.36 0.24 -20.98
N GLU A 106 -12.80 -0.72 -21.69
CA GLU A 106 -13.54 -1.74 -22.43
C GLU A 106 -14.39 -2.59 -21.48
N PHE A 107 -13.81 -3.10 -20.40
CA PHE A 107 -14.56 -3.82 -19.37
C PHE A 107 -15.71 -2.96 -18.81
N ALA A 108 -15.45 -1.70 -18.49
CA ALA A 108 -16.48 -0.80 -17.98
C ALA A 108 -17.60 -0.55 -19.00
N LYS A 109 -17.29 -0.36 -20.28
CA LYS A 109 -18.27 -0.19 -21.36
C LYS A 109 -19.13 -1.43 -21.60
N ASN A 110 -18.52 -2.61 -21.54
CA ASN A 110 -19.21 -3.88 -21.80
C ASN A 110 -20.19 -4.26 -20.68
N ASN A 111 -19.95 -3.78 -19.45
CA ASN A 111 -20.75 -4.18 -18.29
C ASN A 111 -21.66 -3.06 -17.75
N PHE A 112 -21.34 -1.80 -18.03
CA PHE A 112 -22.05 -0.64 -17.46
C PHE A 112 -22.35 0.40 -18.54
N LYS A 113 -23.41 1.16 -18.33
CA LYS A 113 -23.76 2.30 -19.20
C LYS A 113 -22.94 3.52 -18.75
N ILE A 114 -21.65 3.54 -19.11
CA ILE A 114 -20.77 4.66 -18.83
C ILE A 114 -20.80 5.70 -19.95
N GLY A 115 -20.55 6.94 -19.57
CA GLY A 115 -20.28 8.06 -20.48
C GLY A 115 -18.80 8.25 -20.75
N MET A 116 -18.38 9.51 -20.79
CA MET A 116 -16.99 9.88 -21.03
C MET A 116 -16.10 9.45 -19.87
N LEU A 117 -14.86 9.08 -20.21
CA LEU A 117 -13.77 8.91 -19.24
C LEU A 117 -13.35 10.30 -18.76
N GLU A 118 -13.48 10.55 -17.46
CA GLU A 118 -13.13 11.82 -16.84
C GLU A 118 -11.67 11.82 -16.40
N TYR A 119 -11.27 10.76 -15.67
CA TYR A 119 -9.92 10.63 -15.10
C TYR A 119 -9.38 9.22 -15.22
N ARG A 120 -8.05 9.13 -15.27
CA ARG A 120 -7.30 7.89 -15.14
C ARG A 120 -6.05 8.13 -14.31
N TRP A 121 -5.71 7.17 -13.46
CA TRP A 121 -4.47 7.22 -12.66
C TRP A 121 -4.00 5.82 -12.31
N SER A 122 -2.76 5.72 -11.87
CA SER A 122 -2.21 4.48 -11.33
C SER A 122 -1.70 4.71 -9.92
N THR A 123 -1.63 3.63 -9.15
CA THR A 123 -1.08 3.61 -7.79
C THR A 123 -0.16 2.42 -7.62
N GLN A 124 0.78 2.54 -6.70
CA GLN A 124 1.70 1.47 -6.37
C GLN A 124 1.47 1.03 -4.93
N ASP A 125 1.37 -0.28 -4.73
CA ASP A 125 1.22 -0.93 -3.45
C ASP A 125 2.38 -1.89 -3.21
N TYR A 126 2.69 -2.16 -1.95
CA TYR A 126 3.69 -3.13 -1.55
C TYR A 126 3.02 -4.37 -0.98
N ILE A 127 3.40 -5.53 -1.50
CA ILE A 127 2.89 -6.85 -1.10
C ILE A 127 4.03 -7.61 -0.44
N THR A 128 3.82 -8.03 0.79
CA THR A 128 4.77 -8.81 1.56
C THR A 128 4.81 -10.26 1.08
N THR A 129 5.87 -10.98 1.41
CA THR A 129 6.07 -12.38 1.00
C THR A 129 4.99 -13.32 1.53
N ASP A 130 4.42 -13.01 2.69
CA ASP A 130 3.40 -13.81 3.39
C ASP A 130 2.02 -13.17 3.42
N ASN A 131 1.83 -12.04 2.71
CA ASN A 131 0.61 -11.23 2.69
C ASN A 131 0.18 -10.67 4.05
N ILE A 132 1.08 -10.63 5.03
CA ILE A 132 0.85 -9.99 6.33
C ILE A 132 1.66 -8.70 6.39
N PRO A 133 1.07 -7.54 6.71
CA PRO A 133 1.79 -6.28 6.84
C PRO A 133 2.92 -6.33 7.86
N TYR A 134 3.90 -5.45 7.69
CA TYR A 134 4.96 -5.21 8.68
C TYR A 134 4.58 -4.00 9.52
N ILE A 135 4.30 -4.22 10.82
CA ILE A 135 3.91 -3.16 11.76
C ILE A 135 4.60 -3.42 13.10
N GLY A 136 5.46 -2.51 13.53
CA GLY A 136 6.20 -2.66 14.78
C GLY A 136 7.56 -1.98 14.75
N HIS A 137 8.49 -2.43 15.58
CA HIS A 137 9.87 -1.96 15.54
C HIS A 137 10.50 -2.27 14.18
N ILE A 138 11.25 -1.33 13.61
CA ILE A 138 11.85 -1.49 12.28
C ILE A 138 12.79 -2.71 12.20
N ASN A 139 13.46 -3.01 13.31
CA ASN A 139 14.21 -4.24 13.53
C ASN A 139 14.34 -4.49 15.05
N ASN A 140 14.99 -5.60 15.43
CA ASN A 140 15.16 -5.97 16.84
C ASN A 140 16.20 -5.15 17.62
N ASN A 141 16.95 -4.28 16.95
CA ASN A 141 18.08 -3.55 17.54
C ASN A 141 17.78 -2.05 17.74
N THR A 142 16.61 -1.59 17.32
CA THR A 142 16.22 -0.18 17.42
C THR A 142 15.12 0.01 18.44
N ASN A 143 15.30 0.97 19.34
CA ASN A 143 14.26 1.41 20.26
C ASN A 143 13.51 2.61 19.65
N ASN A 144 12.20 2.69 19.89
CA ASN A 144 11.38 3.85 19.51
C ASN A 144 11.39 4.25 18.02
N LEU A 145 11.88 3.37 17.15
CA LEU A 145 11.82 3.53 15.71
C LEU A 145 10.91 2.44 15.14
N TYR A 146 9.77 2.87 14.64
CA TYR A 146 8.69 1.99 14.17
C TYR A 146 8.47 2.12 12.67
N ILE A 147 7.87 1.08 12.09
CA ILE A 147 7.50 1.06 10.68
C ILE A 147 6.10 0.47 10.49
N ALA A 148 5.40 0.97 9.49
CA ALA A 148 4.17 0.39 8.95
C ALA A 148 4.26 0.37 7.43
N THR A 149 4.33 -0.84 6.84
CA THR A 149 4.48 -1.04 5.39
C THR A 149 3.89 -2.38 4.94
N GLY A 150 3.86 -2.63 3.64
CA GLY A 150 3.40 -3.89 3.07
C GLY A 150 1.90 -4.13 3.27
N PHE A 151 1.06 -3.12 3.12
CA PHE A 151 -0.38 -3.19 3.42
C PHE A 151 -1.19 -3.98 2.40
N CYS A 152 -0.56 -4.57 1.39
CA CYS A 152 -1.17 -5.52 0.45
C CYS A 152 -2.50 -5.01 -0.15
N LYS A 153 -2.58 -3.71 -0.49
CA LYS A 153 -3.78 -2.99 -1.01
C LYS A 153 -4.90 -2.73 0.01
N TRP A 154 -4.72 -3.11 1.28
CA TRP A 154 -5.70 -2.89 2.35
C TRP A 154 -5.31 -1.72 3.28
N GLY A 155 -4.83 -0.62 2.69
CA GLY A 155 -4.24 0.50 3.42
C GLY A 155 -5.14 1.09 4.50
N ILE A 156 -6.42 1.37 4.21
CA ILE A 156 -7.35 2.00 5.16
C ILE A 156 -7.60 1.09 6.38
N THR A 157 -7.91 -0.17 6.15
CA THR A 157 -8.18 -1.13 7.26
C THR A 157 -6.91 -1.40 8.05
N THR A 158 -5.79 -1.60 7.37
CA THR A 158 -4.50 -1.92 7.99
C THR A 158 -3.94 -0.73 8.77
N SER A 159 -4.18 0.52 8.34
CA SER A 159 -3.75 1.71 9.09
C SER A 159 -4.44 1.82 10.45
N ALA A 160 -5.71 1.42 10.56
CA ALA A 160 -6.39 1.36 11.85
C ALA A 160 -5.75 0.31 12.78
N VAL A 161 -5.40 -0.85 12.24
CA VAL A 161 -4.66 -1.88 12.99
C VAL A 161 -3.27 -1.38 13.41
N ALA A 162 -2.56 -0.70 12.51
CA ALA A 162 -1.25 -0.10 12.81
C ALA A 162 -1.34 0.92 13.95
N ALA A 163 -2.37 1.77 13.94
CA ALA A 163 -2.59 2.74 15.01
C ALA A 163 -2.79 2.08 16.39
N ILE A 164 -3.54 0.98 16.44
CA ILE A 164 -3.75 0.21 17.67
C ILE A 164 -2.42 -0.38 18.16
N ILE A 165 -1.67 -1.01 17.25
CA ILE A 165 -0.39 -1.63 17.58
C ILE A 165 0.62 -0.58 18.08
N PHE A 166 0.77 0.54 17.38
CA PHE A 166 1.68 1.60 17.79
C PHE A 166 1.30 2.24 19.11
N LYS A 167 -0.01 2.51 19.30
CA LYS A 167 -0.48 3.00 20.60
C LYS A 167 -0.04 2.07 21.71
N ASP A 168 -0.30 0.78 21.59
CA ASP A 168 0.02 -0.19 22.65
C ASP A 168 1.55 -0.34 22.86
N LEU A 169 2.33 -0.42 21.79
CA LEU A 169 3.79 -0.52 21.88
C LEU A 169 4.43 0.73 22.50
N ILE A 170 3.96 1.93 22.13
CA ILE A 170 4.54 3.20 22.61
C ILE A 170 4.14 3.49 24.05
N THR A 171 2.89 3.18 24.45
CA THR A 171 2.41 3.50 25.79
C THR A 171 2.68 2.41 26.82
N ASN A 172 2.62 1.14 26.42
CA ASN A 172 2.68 0.01 27.33
C ASN A 172 3.95 -0.86 27.12
N GLY A 173 4.71 -0.64 26.04
CA GLY A 173 5.85 -1.47 25.64
C GLY A 173 5.46 -2.81 25.04
N GLU A 174 4.19 -3.17 25.04
CA GLU A 174 3.68 -4.49 24.65
C GLU A 174 2.36 -4.37 23.86
N CYS A 175 2.18 -5.26 22.89
CA CYS A 175 0.94 -5.42 22.14
C CYS A 175 0.67 -6.90 21.88
N LYS A 176 -0.56 -7.37 22.09
CA LYS A 176 -0.94 -8.78 21.85
C LYS A 176 -0.78 -9.25 20.40
N TYR A 177 -0.73 -8.31 19.47
CA TYR A 177 -0.60 -8.59 18.03
C TYR A 177 0.84 -8.46 17.53
N LYS A 178 1.80 -8.05 18.37
CA LYS A 178 3.16 -7.71 17.94
C LYS A 178 3.84 -8.83 17.16
N GLU A 179 3.66 -10.08 17.56
CA GLU A 179 4.35 -11.20 16.92
C GLU A 179 3.84 -11.46 15.48
N VAL A 180 2.55 -11.31 15.26
CA VAL A 180 1.93 -11.53 13.93
C VAL A 180 2.44 -10.50 12.93
N PHE A 181 2.53 -9.23 13.34
CA PHE A 181 2.90 -8.12 12.47
C PHE A 181 4.38 -7.74 12.57
N ASN A 182 5.17 -8.43 13.42
CA ASN A 182 6.57 -8.13 13.65
C ASN A 182 7.38 -8.05 12.34
N PRO A 183 8.03 -6.92 12.04
CA PRO A 183 8.88 -6.79 10.87
C PRO A 183 10.06 -7.78 10.83
N SER A 184 10.48 -8.29 11.99
CA SER A 184 11.55 -9.28 12.14
C SER A 184 11.03 -10.72 12.30
N ARG A 185 9.73 -10.98 12.06
CA ARG A 185 9.16 -12.33 12.22
C ARG A 185 9.86 -13.37 11.34
N THR A 186 10.00 -14.59 11.85
CA THR A 186 10.55 -15.73 11.10
C THR A 186 9.60 -16.11 9.96
N GLY A 187 10.15 -16.33 8.75
CA GLY A 187 9.37 -16.57 7.53
C GLY A 187 9.33 -15.38 6.57
N SER A 188 9.62 -14.17 7.05
CA SER A 188 9.76 -12.97 6.20
C SER A 188 11.14 -12.83 5.58
N TYR A 189 12.07 -13.77 5.87
CA TYR A 189 13.46 -13.64 5.45
C TYR A 189 13.69 -13.98 3.99
N LEU A 190 14.46 -13.07 3.36
CA LEU A 190 15.22 -13.26 2.12
C LEU A 190 14.57 -14.24 1.14
N ASN A 191 13.47 -13.84 0.55
CA ASN A 191 12.97 -14.58 -0.58
C ASN A 191 13.95 -14.35 -1.74
N MET A 192 14.77 -15.37 -2.05
CA MET A 192 15.76 -15.32 -3.13
C MET A 192 15.13 -14.93 -4.48
N LYS A 193 13.87 -15.23 -4.68
CA LYS A 193 13.12 -14.80 -5.84
C LYS A 193 12.92 -13.28 -5.83
N TYR A 194 12.55 -12.69 -4.69
CA TYR A 194 12.37 -11.22 -4.56
C TYR A 194 13.70 -10.48 -4.67
N LEU A 195 14.78 -11.03 -4.11
CA LEU A 195 16.12 -10.47 -4.27
C LEU A 195 16.51 -10.41 -5.75
N LYS A 196 16.36 -11.51 -6.49
CA LYS A 196 16.68 -11.55 -7.93
C LYS A 196 15.80 -10.63 -8.76
N GLU A 197 14.55 -10.44 -8.36
CA GLU A 197 13.57 -9.69 -9.12
C GLU A 197 13.58 -8.19 -8.80
N ASN A 198 14.10 -7.79 -7.64
CA ASN A 198 14.25 -6.41 -7.21
C ASN A 198 15.70 -5.89 -7.35
N SER A 199 16.67 -6.78 -7.66
CA SER A 199 18.03 -6.38 -8.03
C SER A 199 18.02 -6.01 -9.52
N ILE A 200 18.11 -4.73 -9.80
CA ILE A 200 18.39 -4.20 -11.15
C ILE A 200 19.86 -3.84 -11.21
#